data_7a323c9ac676c118831e00c46d3c143e
#
_entry.id   7a323c9ac676c118831e00c46d3c143e
#
_cell.length_a   1.000
_cell.length_b   1.000
_cell.length_c   1.000
_cell.angle_alpha   90.00
_cell.angle_beta   90.00
_cell.angle_gamma   90.00
#
_symmetry.space_group_name_H-M   'P 1'
#
loop_
_entity.id
_entity.type
_entity.pdbx_description
1 polymer ?
#
loop_
_entity_poly.entity_id
_entity_poly.type
_entity_poly.pdbx_seq_one_letter_code
_entity_poly.pdbx_strand_id
1 'polypeptide(L)'
;WFPANLCLSVNDCVVHWIPDKYVLKNWDVLKIDCGVNYNKWISDAAVSLVVWWELANPLGQALIVATKSALDRSLEYIHNWNSAYEYSRNVLTVMKNAWFSVLEKLTWHWVGNYVHEKPHIYNVPDSSMKKVQLKSWMVIALEPITAVKSRDFFCNEGNWRNLYTEYWDLWAQWEYTVLVTDDGYEILAGLETL
;
A
#
# COMPACT_ATOMS: atom_id res chain seq x y z
N TRP A 1 -4.93 11.57 -13.99
CA TRP A 1 -4.06 10.84 -14.94
C TRP A 1 -2.61 10.86 -14.48
N PHE A 2 -1.96 9.70 -14.32
CA PHE A 2 -0.54 9.58 -13.98
C PHE A 2 0.30 9.57 -15.30
N PRO A 3 1.38 10.35 -15.41
CA PRO A 3 2.06 10.58 -16.70
C PRO A 3 3.12 9.51 -17.06
N ALA A 4 3.17 8.38 -16.32
CA ALA A 4 4.07 7.27 -16.60
C ALA A 4 3.31 5.94 -16.51
N ASN A 5 3.95 4.84 -16.94
CA ASN A 5 3.35 3.50 -16.90
C ASN A 5 3.46 2.85 -15.51
N LEU A 6 4.40 3.29 -14.70
CA LEU A 6 4.68 2.80 -13.36
C LEU A 6 4.97 3.98 -12.44
N CYS A 7 4.59 3.85 -11.17
CA CYS A 7 5.09 4.66 -10.10
C CYS A 7 6.31 3.95 -9.50
N LEU A 8 7.48 4.60 -9.51
CA LEU A 8 8.73 4.04 -8.97
C LEU A 8 9.26 4.95 -7.87
N SER A 9 8.87 4.71 -6.64
CA SER A 9 9.25 5.55 -5.51
C SER A 9 10.45 4.98 -4.75
N VAL A 10 11.43 5.81 -4.44
CA VAL A 10 12.69 5.38 -3.82
C VAL A 10 12.86 5.98 -2.42
N ASN A 11 13.29 5.18 -1.48
CA ASN A 11 13.61 5.51 -0.08
C ASN A 11 12.48 6.27 0.63
N ASP A 12 12.63 7.55 0.86
CA ASP A 12 11.73 8.46 1.59
C ASP A 12 10.66 9.13 0.71
N CYS A 13 10.77 9.01 -0.61
CA CYS A 13 9.73 9.51 -1.51
C CYS A 13 8.54 8.56 -1.50
N VAL A 14 7.42 9.04 -0.96
CA VAL A 14 6.17 8.31 -0.76
C VAL A 14 5.32 8.44 -2.01
N VAL A 15 4.91 7.33 -2.60
CA VAL A 15 4.05 7.17 -3.78
C VAL A 15 4.28 8.19 -4.92
N HIS A 16 3.73 7.93 -6.08
CA HIS A 16 3.61 8.83 -7.23
C HIS A 16 4.92 9.41 -7.80
N TRP A 17 6.11 8.88 -7.46
CA TRP A 17 7.33 9.31 -8.14
C TRP A 17 7.30 8.83 -9.60
N ILE A 18 7.36 9.79 -10.50
CA ILE A 18 7.47 9.54 -11.93
C ILE A 18 8.90 9.08 -12.22
N PRO A 19 9.10 7.92 -12.85
CA PRO A 19 10.43 7.45 -13.22
C PRO A 19 11.24 8.51 -13.96
N ASP A 20 12.46 8.72 -13.54
CA ASP A 20 13.38 9.68 -14.12
C ASP A 20 14.78 9.07 -14.38
N LYS A 21 15.84 9.89 -14.38
CA LYS A 21 17.22 9.44 -14.61
C LYS A 21 17.95 9.00 -13.33
N TYR A 22 17.22 8.85 -12.21
CA TYR A 22 17.84 8.37 -10.98
C TYR A 22 18.43 6.97 -11.17
N VAL A 23 19.68 6.79 -10.78
CA VAL A 23 20.36 5.50 -10.86
C VAL A 23 20.23 4.80 -9.51
N LEU A 24 19.53 3.68 -9.49
CA LEU A 24 19.32 2.87 -8.29
C LEU A 24 20.64 2.40 -7.67
N LYS A 25 20.72 2.39 -6.36
CA LYS A 25 21.86 1.97 -5.55
C LYS A 25 21.52 0.70 -4.79
N ASN A 26 22.54 -0.09 -4.42
CA ASN A 26 22.40 -1.41 -3.78
C ASN A 26 21.56 -1.44 -2.49
N TRP A 27 21.35 -0.32 -1.84
CA TRP A 27 20.64 -0.21 -0.56
C TRP A 27 19.31 0.52 -0.67
N ASP A 28 18.95 0.99 -1.87
CA ASP A 28 17.67 1.69 -2.04
C ASP A 28 16.50 0.75 -1.75
N VAL A 29 15.50 1.29 -1.10
CA VAL A 29 14.17 0.67 -0.99
C VAL A 29 13.33 1.21 -2.13
N LEU A 30 13.05 0.37 -3.12
CA LEU A 30 12.24 0.69 -4.29
C LEU A 30 10.82 0.17 -4.08
N LYS A 31 9.84 1.04 -4.31
CA LYS A 31 8.42 0.70 -4.40
C LYS A 31 8.01 0.78 -5.86
N ILE A 32 7.42 -0.28 -6.35
CA ILE A 32 6.90 -0.42 -7.71
C ILE A 32 5.40 -0.56 -7.58
N ASP A 33 4.67 0.39 -8.14
CA ASP A 33 3.22 0.45 -8.09
C ASP A 33 2.69 0.60 -9.51
N CYS A 34 1.70 -0.25 -9.86
CA CYS A 34 1.24 -0.45 -11.23
C CYS A 34 -0.28 -0.63 -11.30
N GLY A 35 -0.97 0.44 -11.65
CA GLY A 35 -2.37 0.38 -12.05
C GLY A 35 -2.49 -0.01 -13.53
N VAL A 36 -3.27 -1.06 -13.83
CA VAL A 36 -3.50 -1.55 -15.20
C VAL A 36 -4.97 -1.41 -15.56
N ASN A 37 -5.24 -0.86 -16.75
CA ASN A 37 -6.58 -0.91 -17.36
C ASN A 37 -6.49 -1.63 -18.70
N TYR A 38 -7.08 -2.81 -18.77
CA TYR A 38 -7.18 -3.59 -20.00
C TYR A 38 -8.65 -3.87 -20.32
N ASN A 39 -9.16 -3.29 -21.39
CA ASN A 39 -10.56 -3.47 -21.82
C ASN A 39 -11.60 -3.20 -20.73
N LYS A 40 -11.37 -2.17 -19.91
CA LYS A 40 -12.17 -1.79 -18.71
C LYS A 40 -12.03 -2.72 -17.50
N TRP A 41 -11.23 -3.75 -17.58
CA TRP A 41 -10.79 -4.50 -16.41
C TRP A 41 -9.63 -3.76 -15.77
N ILE A 42 -9.77 -3.42 -14.51
CA ILE A 42 -8.78 -2.62 -13.77
C ILE A 42 -8.22 -3.45 -12.63
N SER A 43 -6.91 -3.40 -12.48
CA SER A 43 -6.21 -3.90 -11.30
C SER A 43 -5.19 -2.88 -10.82
N ASP A 44 -4.91 -2.90 -9.53
CA ASP A 44 -3.86 -2.12 -8.90
C ASP A 44 -3.02 -3.03 -8.02
N ALA A 45 -1.71 -2.88 -8.06
CA ALA A 45 -0.80 -3.72 -7.28
C ALA A 45 0.53 -3.04 -7.04
N ALA A 46 1.06 -3.18 -5.84
CA ALA A 46 2.37 -2.66 -5.51
C ALA A 46 3.22 -3.66 -4.73
N VAL A 47 4.54 -3.53 -4.91
CA VAL A 47 5.54 -4.28 -4.18
C VAL A 47 6.70 -3.37 -3.76
N SER A 48 7.34 -3.72 -2.66
CA SER A 48 8.58 -3.09 -2.24
C SER A 48 9.71 -4.09 -2.23
N LEU A 49 10.91 -3.64 -2.59
CA LEU A 49 12.12 -4.45 -2.56
C LEU A 49 13.35 -3.61 -2.17
N VAL A 50 14.37 -4.28 -1.63
CA VAL A 50 15.71 -3.70 -1.51
C VAL A 50 16.45 -3.98 -2.82
N VAL A 51 17.02 -2.93 -3.42
CA VAL A 51 17.71 -3.04 -4.71
C VAL A 51 18.95 -3.94 -4.59
N TRP A 52 19.08 -4.89 -5.50
CA TRP A 52 20.15 -5.89 -5.69
C TRP A 52 20.24 -6.98 -4.61
N TRP A 53 20.15 -6.66 -3.34
CA TRP A 53 20.33 -7.66 -2.30
C TRP A 53 19.66 -7.22 -0.98
N GLU A 54 18.83 -8.07 -0.44
CA GLU A 54 18.05 -7.82 0.77
C GLU A 54 18.90 -7.36 1.98
N LEU A 55 20.09 -7.97 2.14
CA LEU A 55 21.01 -7.64 3.23
C LEU A 55 21.76 -6.30 3.05
N ALA A 56 21.62 -5.65 1.88
CA ALA A 56 22.20 -4.33 1.66
C ALA A 56 21.50 -3.25 2.51
N ASN A 57 20.24 -3.49 2.89
CA ASN A 57 19.46 -2.60 3.77
C ASN A 57 18.59 -3.43 4.73
N PRO A 58 19.15 -3.95 5.84
CA PRO A 58 18.41 -4.80 6.78
C PRO A 58 17.17 -4.12 7.39
N LEU A 59 17.23 -2.79 7.61
CA LEU A 59 16.09 -2.04 8.12
C LEU A 59 14.98 -1.94 7.08
N GLY A 60 15.34 -1.62 5.84
CA GLY A 60 14.41 -1.60 4.71
C GLY A 60 13.76 -2.96 4.49
N GLN A 61 14.54 -4.04 4.52
CA GLN A 61 14.04 -5.39 4.40
C GLN A 61 13.09 -5.77 5.54
N ALA A 62 13.42 -5.43 6.78
CA ALA A 62 12.56 -5.69 7.92
C ALA A 62 11.22 -4.93 7.80
N LEU A 63 11.25 -3.67 7.34
CA LEU A 63 10.04 -2.89 7.07
C LEU A 63 9.18 -3.54 5.97
N ILE A 64 9.78 -3.95 4.85
CA ILE A 64 9.10 -4.61 3.74
C ILE A 64 8.40 -5.88 4.21
N VAL A 65 9.11 -6.74 4.93
CA VAL A 65 8.55 -7.99 5.47
C VAL A 65 7.40 -7.71 6.43
N ALA A 66 7.53 -6.70 7.30
CA ALA A 66 6.47 -6.32 8.22
C ALA A 66 5.23 -5.78 7.47
N THR A 67 5.43 -4.97 6.42
CA THR A 67 4.36 -4.42 5.59
C THR A 67 3.59 -5.52 4.87
N LYS A 68 4.31 -6.44 4.21
CA LYS A 68 3.69 -7.61 3.58
C LYS A 68 2.93 -8.45 4.59
N SER A 69 3.54 -8.73 5.74
CA SER A 69 2.89 -9.49 6.83
C SER A 69 1.64 -8.78 7.34
N ALA A 70 1.64 -7.45 7.40
CA ALA A 70 0.46 -6.68 7.80
C ALA A 70 -0.68 -6.84 6.78
N LEU A 71 -0.40 -6.81 5.49
CA LEU A 71 -1.39 -7.09 4.44
C LEU A 71 -1.89 -8.53 4.56
N ASP A 72 -1.01 -9.52 4.47
CA ASP A 72 -1.38 -10.94 4.43
C ASP A 72 -2.22 -11.36 5.65
N ARG A 73 -1.82 -10.93 6.85
CA ARG A 73 -2.56 -11.25 8.10
C ARG A 73 -3.87 -10.49 8.23
N SER A 74 -4.03 -9.38 7.51
CA SER A 74 -5.27 -8.60 7.54
C SER A 74 -6.30 -9.09 6.52
N LEU A 75 -5.89 -9.93 5.56
CA LEU A 75 -6.81 -10.54 4.59
C LEU A 75 -7.88 -11.42 5.24
N GLU A 76 -7.62 -12.00 6.42
CA GLU A 76 -8.62 -12.78 7.16
C GLU A 76 -9.88 -11.98 7.52
N TYR A 77 -9.77 -10.63 7.55
CA TYR A 77 -10.90 -9.72 7.80
C TYR A 77 -11.65 -9.33 6.51
N ILE A 78 -11.21 -9.80 5.35
CA ILE A 78 -11.83 -9.51 4.07
C ILE A 78 -12.82 -10.60 3.72
N HIS A 79 -14.05 -10.39 4.11
CA HIS A 79 -15.19 -11.25 3.80
C HIS A 79 -16.50 -10.45 3.88
N ASN A 80 -17.57 -11.03 3.35
CA ASN A 80 -18.90 -10.43 3.34
C ASN A 80 -19.37 -10.04 4.75
N TRP A 81 -19.94 -8.84 4.86
CA TRP A 81 -20.48 -8.23 6.08
C TRP A 81 -19.45 -7.81 7.15
N ASN A 82 -18.17 -8.06 6.96
CA ASN A 82 -17.19 -7.52 7.88
C ASN A 82 -17.00 -6.01 7.66
N SER A 83 -16.50 -5.30 8.65
CA SER A 83 -16.26 -3.87 8.54
C SER A 83 -14.83 -3.59 8.08
N ALA A 84 -14.66 -2.56 7.27
CA ALA A 84 -13.35 -2.04 6.88
C ALA A 84 -12.45 -1.69 8.09
N TYR A 85 -13.06 -1.37 9.23
CA TYR A 85 -12.37 -1.08 10.48
C TYR A 85 -11.48 -2.24 10.94
N GLU A 86 -11.96 -3.48 10.84
CA GLU A 86 -11.23 -4.65 11.36
C GLU A 86 -9.94 -4.91 10.59
N TYR A 87 -9.97 -4.77 9.26
CA TYR A 87 -8.77 -4.82 8.44
C TYR A 87 -7.73 -3.77 8.89
N SER A 88 -8.11 -2.50 8.92
CA SER A 88 -7.19 -1.41 9.28
C SER A 88 -6.68 -1.52 10.71
N ARG A 89 -7.52 -2.00 11.65
CA ARG A 89 -7.11 -2.28 13.02
C ARG A 89 -6.03 -3.35 13.07
N ASN A 90 -6.16 -4.40 12.27
CA ASN A 90 -5.16 -5.46 12.23
C ASN A 90 -3.85 -4.99 11.59
N VAL A 91 -3.91 -4.27 10.47
CA VAL A 91 -2.73 -3.63 9.84
C VAL A 91 -1.95 -2.82 10.88
N LEU A 92 -2.61 -1.91 11.59
CA LEU A 92 -1.97 -1.09 12.64
C LEU A 92 -1.37 -1.94 13.76
N THR A 93 -2.06 -3.02 14.17
CA THR A 93 -1.59 -3.91 15.24
C THR A 93 -0.33 -4.65 14.82
N VAL A 94 -0.29 -5.21 13.62
CA VAL A 94 0.88 -5.93 13.10
C VAL A 94 2.08 -4.99 13.01
N MET A 95 1.89 -3.78 12.46
CA MET A 95 2.98 -2.81 12.30
C MET A 95 3.52 -2.32 13.65
N LYS A 96 2.64 -2.04 14.62
CA LYS A 96 3.06 -1.66 15.98
C LYS A 96 3.88 -2.77 16.68
N ASN A 97 3.47 -4.02 16.51
CA ASN A 97 4.19 -5.16 17.08
C ASN A 97 5.58 -5.35 16.43
N ALA A 98 5.74 -4.92 15.20
CA ALA A 98 7.02 -4.91 14.48
C ALA A 98 7.84 -3.62 14.71
N TRP A 99 7.37 -2.69 15.57
CA TRP A 99 7.99 -1.41 15.88
C TRP A 99 8.08 -0.43 14.68
N PHE A 100 7.13 -0.55 13.74
CA PHE A 100 6.98 0.34 12.60
C PHE A 100 5.68 1.15 12.66
N SER A 101 5.61 2.19 11.84
CA SER A 101 4.46 3.08 11.74
C SER A 101 3.63 2.82 10.47
N VAL A 102 2.38 3.28 10.51
CA VAL A 102 1.49 3.34 9.34
C VAL A 102 1.32 4.81 8.97
N LEU A 103 1.38 5.14 7.67
CA LEU A 103 1.08 6.49 7.18
C LEU A 103 -0.44 6.71 7.24
N GLU A 104 -0.87 7.69 8.06
CA GLU A 104 -2.26 7.82 8.50
C GLU A 104 -3.20 8.41 7.44
N LYS A 105 -2.66 9.24 6.53
CA LYS A 105 -3.46 10.00 5.56
C LYS A 105 -3.60 9.31 4.19
N LEU A 106 -2.92 8.18 3.99
CA LEU A 106 -3.04 7.38 2.78
C LEU A 106 -4.05 6.26 2.98
N THR A 107 -4.75 5.90 1.90
CA THR A 107 -5.94 5.08 1.97
C THR A 107 -5.84 3.90 0.99
N TRP A 108 -6.43 2.78 1.33
CA TRP A 108 -6.87 1.79 0.36
C TRP A 108 -8.26 2.16 -0.19
N HIS A 109 -8.68 1.56 -1.31
CA HIS A 109 -9.84 2.04 -2.06
C HIS A 109 -10.56 0.93 -2.83
N TRP A 110 -11.77 1.25 -3.31
CA TRP A 110 -12.49 0.40 -4.26
C TRP A 110 -11.92 0.58 -5.66
N VAL A 111 -12.01 -0.50 -6.43
CA VAL A 111 -11.65 -0.57 -7.86
C VAL A 111 -12.88 -0.96 -8.65
N GLY A 112 -13.16 -0.26 -9.74
CA GLY A 112 -14.34 -0.51 -10.57
C GLY A 112 -14.19 0.04 -11.98
N ASN A 113 -14.95 1.09 -12.33
CA ASN A 113 -14.77 1.78 -13.60
C ASN A 113 -13.48 2.62 -13.65
N TYR A 114 -12.97 2.97 -12.47
CA TYR A 114 -11.72 3.72 -12.29
C TYR A 114 -10.82 2.96 -11.32
N VAL A 115 -9.53 3.24 -11.37
CA VAL A 115 -8.56 2.66 -10.43
C VAL A 115 -8.93 3.05 -9.00
N HIS A 116 -9.19 4.33 -8.76
CA HIS A 116 -9.57 4.85 -7.44
C HIS A 116 -11.05 5.18 -7.39
N GLU A 117 -11.81 4.35 -6.69
CA GLU A 117 -13.24 4.61 -6.41
C GLU A 117 -13.49 4.75 -4.90
N LYS A 118 -14.58 5.45 -4.56
CA LYS A 118 -15.01 5.60 -3.17
C LYS A 118 -15.69 4.31 -2.66
N PRO A 119 -15.62 4.06 -1.35
CA PRO A 119 -14.98 4.87 -0.32
C PRO A 119 -13.47 4.71 -0.28
N HIS A 120 -12.75 5.78 0.13
CA HIS A 120 -11.33 5.70 0.49
C HIS A 120 -11.24 5.39 1.97
N ILE A 121 -10.47 4.39 2.35
CA ILE A 121 -10.39 3.88 3.71
C ILE A 121 -8.96 3.97 4.22
N TYR A 122 -8.76 4.60 5.36
CA TYR A 122 -7.44 4.73 5.98
C TYR A 122 -6.88 3.38 6.43
N ASN A 123 -5.57 3.21 6.35
CA ASN A 123 -4.84 2.06 6.89
C ASN A 123 -4.74 2.08 8.44
N VAL A 124 -5.15 3.16 9.08
CA VAL A 124 -5.34 3.26 10.53
C VAL A 124 -6.82 3.25 10.87
N PRO A 125 -7.25 2.58 11.94
CA PRO A 125 -8.66 2.46 12.25
C PRO A 125 -9.27 3.79 12.70
N ASP A 126 -10.38 4.18 12.09
CA ASP A 126 -11.24 5.28 12.50
C ASP A 126 -12.66 4.78 12.77
N SER A 127 -13.34 5.36 13.74
CA SER A 127 -14.67 4.91 14.17
C SER A 127 -15.74 4.96 13.08
N SER A 128 -15.63 5.87 12.10
CA SER A 128 -16.54 5.97 10.96
C SER A 128 -16.49 4.73 10.05
N MET A 129 -15.33 4.06 10.01
CA MET A 129 -15.10 2.86 9.19
C MET A 129 -15.90 1.65 9.68
N LYS A 130 -16.35 1.62 10.93
CA LYS A 130 -17.24 0.57 11.47
C LYS A 130 -18.55 0.45 10.71
N LYS A 131 -18.97 1.51 10.04
CA LYS A 131 -20.19 1.55 9.21
C LYS A 131 -19.94 1.15 7.76
N VAL A 132 -18.68 1.06 7.34
CA VAL A 132 -18.29 0.63 5.99
C VAL A 132 -18.18 -0.88 6.00
N GLN A 133 -19.23 -1.52 5.50
CA GLN A 133 -19.29 -2.98 5.41
C GLN A 133 -18.81 -3.45 4.04
N LEU A 134 -17.95 -4.45 4.05
CA LEU A 134 -17.57 -5.18 2.84
C LEU A 134 -18.76 -6.05 2.38
N LYS A 135 -18.90 -6.19 1.09
CA LYS A 135 -19.95 -7.03 0.48
C LYS A 135 -19.34 -7.88 -0.62
N SER A 136 -19.86 -9.09 -0.77
CA SER A 136 -19.51 -9.98 -1.89
C SER A 136 -19.57 -9.24 -3.22
N TRP A 137 -18.63 -9.55 -4.09
CA TRP A 137 -18.44 -8.94 -5.41
C TRP A 137 -17.83 -7.52 -5.40
N MET A 138 -17.48 -6.97 -4.25
CA MET A 138 -16.64 -5.77 -4.23
C MET A 138 -15.21 -6.13 -4.64
N VAL A 139 -14.64 -5.31 -5.51
CA VAL A 139 -13.22 -5.36 -5.84
C VAL A 139 -12.54 -4.17 -5.15
N ILE A 140 -11.49 -4.46 -4.42
CA ILE A 140 -10.79 -3.47 -3.58
C ILE A 140 -9.28 -3.61 -3.75
N ALA A 141 -8.57 -2.49 -3.75
CA ALA A 141 -7.13 -2.42 -3.66
C ALA A 141 -6.75 -2.24 -2.19
N LEU A 142 -6.09 -3.22 -1.62
CA LEU A 142 -5.64 -3.25 -0.22
C LEU A 142 -4.15 -2.96 -0.16
N GLU A 143 -3.78 -1.81 0.36
CA GLU A 143 -2.42 -1.25 0.26
C GLU A 143 -1.94 -0.65 1.58
N PRO A 144 -1.48 -1.43 2.55
CA PRO A 144 -0.81 -0.86 3.70
C PRO A 144 0.43 -0.07 3.28
N ILE A 145 0.45 1.20 3.62
CA ILE A 145 1.56 2.13 3.38
C ILE A 145 2.17 2.47 4.74
N THR A 146 3.41 2.09 4.92
CA THR A 146 4.06 2.04 6.23
C THR A 146 5.42 2.72 6.20
N ALA A 147 5.93 3.12 7.35
CA ALA A 147 7.24 3.77 7.46
C ALA A 147 7.99 3.30 8.71
N VAL A 148 9.29 3.52 8.75
CA VAL A 148 10.10 3.19 9.92
C VAL A 148 9.57 3.93 11.15
N LYS A 149 9.27 5.23 11.01
CA LYS A 149 8.88 6.09 12.13
C LYS A 149 7.79 7.10 11.77
N SER A 150 7.79 7.61 10.52
CA SER A 150 6.84 8.62 10.07
C SER A 150 5.40 8.10 10.11
N ARG A 151 4.49 8.98 10.50
CA ARG A 151 3.04 8.76 10.45
C ARG A 151 2.35 9.71 9.47
N ASP A 152 3.09 10.73 9.03
CA ASP A 152 2.65 11.75 8.09
C ASP A 152 3.68 11.92 6.96
N PHE A 153 3.32 12.70 5.99
CA PHE A 153 4.15 13.06 4.84
C PHE A 153 3.92 14.52 4.46
N PHE A 154 4.85 15.08 3.72
CA PHE A 154 4.74 16.43 3.19
C PHE A 154 5.04 16.46 1.69
N CYS A 155 4.55 17.50 1.03
CA CYS A 155 4.82 17.78 -0.37
C CYS A 155 5.97 18.78 -0.46
N ASN A 156 6.96 18.52 -1.31
CA ASN A 156 8.05 19.47 -1.53
C ASN A 156 7.58 20.65 -2.39
N GLU A 157 8.01 21.85 -2.06
CA GLU A 157 7.67 23.06 -2.83
C GLU A 157 8.11 22.89 -4.30
N GLY A 158 7.19 23.12 -5.24
CA GLY A 158 7.42 23.03 -6.67
C GLY A 158 7.18 21.67 -7.32
N ASN A 159 7.00 20.58 -6.57
CA ASN A 159 6.60 19.28 -7.09
C ASN A 159 5.56 18.59 -6.20
N TRP A 160 4.31 18.96 -6.40
CA TRP A 160 3.17 18.43 -5.64
C TRP A 160 2.94 16.90 -5.77
N ARG A 161 3.66 16.26 -6.67
CA ARG A 161 3.57 14.80 -6.90
C ARG A 161 4.53 14.00 -6.02
N ASN A 162 5.67 14.61 -5.66
CA ASN A 162 6.63 13.94 -4.80
C ASN A 162 6.29 14.21 -3.34
N LEU A 163 5.72 13.23 -2.71
CA LEU A 163 5.48 13.22 -1.27
C LEU A 163 6.69 12.61 -0.58
N TYR A 164 7.03 13.12 0.60
CA TYR A 164 8.17 12.62 1.40
C TYR A 164 7.71 12.33 2.80
N THR A 165 8.26 11.28 3.42
CA THR A 165 7.97 10.96 4.81
C THR A 165 8.40 12.11 5.73
N GLU A 166 7.64 12.33 6.80
CA GLU A 166 7.82 13.46 7.75
C GLU A 166 9.25 13.56 8.28
N TYR A 167 9.90 12.43 8.53
CA TYR A 167 11.27 12.36 9.07
C TYR A 167 12.31 11.90 8.06
N TRP A 168 12.00 11.92 6.76
CA TRP A 168 12.90 11.46 5.69
C TRP A 168 13.35 10.00 5.90
N ASP A 169 12.51 9.20 6.53
CA ASP A 169 12.76 7.80 6.80
C ASP A 169 12.20 6.88 5.72
N LEU A 170 12.64 5.64 5.70
CA LEU A 170 12.20 4.64 4.74
C LEU A 170 10.71 4.33 4.93
N TRP A 171 10.04 4.06 3.82
CA TRP A 171 8.68 3.56 3.78
C TRP A 171 8.55 2.37 2.83
N ALA A 172 7.50 1.59 3.01
CA ALA A 172 7.16 0.44 2.17
C ALA A 172 5.66 0.37 1.91
N GLN A 173 5.31 -0.23 0.77
CA GLN A 173 3.95 -0.54 0.34
C GLN A 173 3.93 -1.98 -0.15
N TRP A 174 2.83 -2.67 0.12
CA TRP A 174 2.48 -3.91 -0.55
C TRP A 174 1.01 -3.86 -0.87
N GLU A 175 0.62 -4.30 -2.07
CA GLU A 175 -0.75 -4.10 -2.53
C GLU A 175 -1.26 -5.27 -3.32
N TYR A 176 -2.51 -5.62 -3.05
CA TYR A 176 -3.29 -6.57 -3.82
C TYR A 176 -4.61 -5.96 -4.27
N THR A 177 -5.01 -6.25 -5.53
CA THR A 177 -6.41 -6.16 -5.92
C THR A 177 -7.12 -7.43 -5.49
N VAL A 178 -8.18 -7.30 -4.72
CA VAL A 178 -8.88 -8.41 -4.06
C VAL A 178 -10.36 -8.37 -4.36
N LEU A 179 -10.94 -9.52 -4.71
CA LEU A 179 -12.38 -9.73 -4.76
C LEU A 179 -12.88 -10.21 -3.39
N VAL A 180 -13.86 -9.54 -2.84
CA VAL A 180 -14.59 -10.02 -1.65
C VAL A 180 -15.56 -11.11 -2.04
N THR A 181 -15.48 -12.26 -1.38
CA THR A 181 -16.42 -13.37 -1.54
C THR A 181 -17.35 -13.52 -0.33
N ASP A 182 -18.30 -14.46 -0.38
CA ASP A 182 -19.20 -14.68 0.74
C ASP A 182 -18.46 -15.14 1.99
N ASP A 183 -17.46 -16.01 1.83
CA ASP A 183 -16.77 -16.66 2.94
C ASP A 183 -15.31 -16.18 3.11
N GLY A 184 -14.86 -15.22 2.27
CA GLY A 184 -13.46 -14.75 2.32
C GLY A 184 -13.14 -13.82 1.17
N TYR A 185 -12.04 -14.10 0.48
CA TYR A 185 -11.50 -13.26 -0.59
C TYR A 185 -10.82 -14.10 -1.68
N GLU A 186 -10.60 -13.46 -2.83
CA GLU A 186 -9.76 -13.96 -3.92
C GLU A 186 -8.78 -12.87 -4.33
N ILE A 187 -7.47 -13.15 -4.42
CA ILE A 187 -6.48 -12.21 -4.92
C ILE A 187 -6.54 -12.23 -6.45
N LEU A 188 -6.93 -11.11 -7.05
CA LEU A 188 -7.04 -10.95 -8.51
C LEU A 188 -5.75 -10.45 -9.14
N ALA A 189 -5.00 -9.61 -8.42
CA ALA A 189 -3.70 -9.11 -8.85
C ALA A 189 -2.81 -8.81 -7.63
N GLY A 190 -1.50 -8.95 -7.83
CA GLY A 190 -0.47 -8.70 -6.84
C GLY A 190 0.56 -9.81 -6.80
N LEU A 191 1.67 -9.57 -6.11
CA LEU A 191 2.76 -10.53 -5.95
C LEU A 191 2.68 -11.18 -4.57
N GLU A 192 2.24 -12.43 -4.49
CA GLU A 192 2.09 -13.15 -3.22
C GLU A 192 3.43 -13.60 -2.63
N THR A 193 4.40 -13.89 -3.50
CA THR A 193 5.77 -14.28 -3.11
C THR A 193 6.80 -13.51 -3.94
N LEU A 194 7.90 -13.12 -3.34
CA LEU A 194 9.11 -12.63 -4.01
C LEU A 194 10.07 -13.77 -4.27
#